data_9b01c38bd3c0ddb8fa69f05cb7ba6f64
#
_entry.id   9b01c38bd3c0ddb8fa69f05cb7ba6f64
#
_cell.length_a   1.000
_cell.length_b   1.000
_cell.length_c   1.000
_cell.angle_alpha   90.00
_cell.angle_beta   90.00
_cell.angle_gamma   90.00
#
_symmetry.space_group_name_H-M   'P 1'
#
loop_
_entity.id
_entity.type
_entity.pdbx_description
1 polymer ?
#
loop_
_entity_poly.entity_id
_entity_poly.type
_entity_poly.pdbx_seq_one_letter_code
_entity_poly.pdbx_strand_id
1 'polypeptide(L)'
;MISAIVPVRDGGPWLADQLAALAAQVCVEPWEVVVADNGSTDGSAELARRWAEEHDGFRMVDAAARRGPSAARNAGAGAASGDLLAFCDADDVVEPGWLAGCVAALSHADVVAGHFDFWSLNGGTPGPSMAAATRQLGFLPAALGANLAVRRSAFDAVGGFDEELTTGEDIDLSWRLQLAGFRFTTAPGAVVAKRERTRFGEVFSTARAYGRCGPALFRRYRSRGARRDLRGAFRAWGWMMVALPTLVRPDRRAAWARTAAVRLGRLEGSCVERVFFP
;
A
#
# COMPACT_ATOMS: atom_id res chain seq x y z
N MET A 1 7.92 3.82 -21.30
CA MET A 1 6.87 4.67 -20.69
C MET A 1 6.49 4.13 -19.32
N ILE A 2 6.18 5.02 -18.34
CA ILE A 2 5.71 4.62 -17.02
C ILE A 2 4.27 5.10 -16.77
N SER A 3 3.41 4.25 -16.19
CA SER A 3 2.03 4.59 -15.84
C SER A 3 1.89 4.67 -14.32
N ALA A 4 1.50 5.85 -13.82
CA ALA A 4 1.10 6.04 -12.43
C ALA A 4 -0.36 5.57 -12.27
N ILE A 5 -0.61 4.66 -11.34
CA ILE A 5 -1.93 4.08 -11.10
C ILE A 5 -2.40 4.50 -9.71
N VAL A 6 -3.53 5.20 -9.67
CA VAL A 6 -4.14 5.74 -8.45
C VAL A 6 -5.49 5.06 -8.23
N PRO A 7 -5.57 4.04 -7.39
CA PRO A 7 -6.86 3.51 -6.99
C PRO A 7 -7.56 4.52 -6.09
N VAL A 8 -8.81 4.84 -6.37
CA VAL A 8 -9.59 5.76 -5.55
C VAL A 8 -10.95 5.19 -5.20
N ARG A 9 -11.35 5.40 -3.96
CA ARG A 9 -12.71 5.24 -3.48
C ARG A 9 -12.96 6.20 -2.35
N ASP A 10 -13.86 7.15 -2.57
CA ASP A 10 -14.18 8.20 -1.61
C ASP A 10 -12.88 8.92 -1.13
N GLY A 11 -12.09 9.44 -2.11
CA GLY A 11 -10.81 10.10 -1.88
C GLY A 11 -10.92 11.47 -1.20
N GLY A 12 -12.14 11.99 -1.10
CA GLY A 12 -12.46 13.22 -0.41
C GLY A 12 -11.60 14.40 -0.87
N PRO A 13 -11.15 15.25 0.06
CA PRO A 13 -10.38 16.43 -0.27
C PRO A 13 -8.92 16.13 -0.69
N TRP A 14 -8.46 14.90 -0.51
CA TRP A 14 -7.04 14.55 -0.68
C TRP A 14 -6.67 14.24 -2.12
N LEU A 15 -7.60 13.73 -2.92
CA LEU A 15 -7.37 13.35 -4.32
C LEU A 15 -6.83 14.50 -5.16
N ALA A 16 -7.32 15.73 -4.94
CA ALA A 16 -6.87 16.90 -5.68
C ALA A 16 -5.37 17.18 -5.47
N ASP A 17 -4.89 17.06 -4.22
CA ASP A 17 -3.47 17.26 -3.88
C ASP A 17 -2.60 16.22 -4.61
N GLN A 18 -3.03 14.96 -4.62
CA GLN A 18 -2.31 13.88 -5.30
C GLN A 18 -2.28 14.07 -6.82
N LEU A 19 -3.40 14.45 -7.44
CA LEU A 19 -3.46 14.71 -8.89
C LEU A 19 -2.58 15.90 -9.29
N ALA A 20 -2.57 16.97 -8.49
CA ALA A 20 -1.69 18.12 -8.71
C ALA A 20 -0.20 17.73 -8.60
N ALA A 21 0.15 16.90 -7.63
CA ALA A 21 1.52 16.39 -7.46
C ALA A 21 1.94 15.48 -8.63
N LEU A 22 1.02 14.68 -9.16
CA LEU A 22 1.26 13.87 -10.35
C LEU A 22 1.42 14.72 -11.60
N ALA A 23 0.65 15.79 -11.77
CA ALA A 23 0.80 16.72 -12.89
C ALA A 23 2.15 17.48 -12.84
N ALA A 24 2.69 17.68 -11.64
CA ALA A 24 3.96 18.34 -11.42
C ALA A 24 5.19 17.41 -11.49
N GLN A 25 5.03 16.16 -11.94
CA GLN A 25 6.14 15.23 -12.01
C GLN A 25 7.23 15.67 -12.99
N VAL A 26 8.49 15.52 -12.58
CA VAL A 26 9.67 15.75 -13.40
C VAL A 26 10.27 14.39 -13.78
N CYS A 27 9.98 13.93 -14.99
CA CYS A 27 10.46 12.66 -15.51
C CYS A 27 10.82 12.81 -16.99
N VAL A 28 12.00 12.30 -17.38
CA VAL A 28 12.44 12.33 -18.80
C VAL A 28 11.67 11.29 -19.62
N GLU A 29 11.35 10.14 -19.01
CA GLU A 29 10.56 9.11 -19.65
C GLU A 29 9.11 9.57 -19.83
N PRO A 30 8.47 9.25 -20.98
CA PRO A 30 7.04 9.48 -21.14
C PRO A 30 6.24 8.80 -20.04
N TRP A 31 5.23 9.50 -19.54
CA TRP A 31 4.39 8.99 -18.46
C TRP A 31 2.91 9.32 -18.66
N GLU A 32 2.06 8.60 -17.95
CA GLU A 32 0.62 8.82 -17.88
C GLU A 32 0.12 8.57 -16.45
N VAL A 33 -1.07 9.07 -16.15
CA VAL A 33 -1.79 8.83 -14.89
C VAL A 33 -3.11 8.14 -15.18
N VAL A 34 -3.36 7.01 -14.52
CA VAL A 34 -4.60 6.26 -14.60
C VAL A 34 -5.26 6.27 -13.22
N VAL A 35 -6.33 7.05 -13.07
CA VAL A 35 -7.15 7.06 -11.87
C VAL A 35 -8.21 5.97 -11.98
N ALA A 36 -8.15 4.96 -11.12
CA ALA A 36 -9.08 3.84 -11.11
C ALA A 36 -10.15 4.03 -10.02
N ASP A 37 -11.32 4.53 -10.42
CA ASP A 37 -12.43 4.77 -9.49
C ASP A 37 -13.15 3.48 -9.12
N ASN A 38 -13.12 3.11 -7.86
CA ASN A 38 -13.72 1.89 -7.32
C ASN A 38 -15.13 2.13 -6.72
N GLY A 39 -15.92 2.95 -7.41
CA GLY A 39 -17.29 3.28 -7.03
C GLY A 39 -17.37 4.31 -5.91
N SER A 40 -16.71 5.46 -6.09
CA SER A 40 -16.81 6.62 -5.20
C SER A 40 -18.20 7.23 -5.19
N THR A 41 -18.58 7.81 -4.06
CA THR A 41 -19.88 8.46 -3.84
C THR A 41 -19.76 9.91 -3.36
N ASP A 42 -18.52 10.41 -3.19
CA ASP A 42 -18.19 11.71 -2.59
C ASP A 42 -17.75 12.78 -3.62
N GLY A 43 -17.90 12.51 -4.93
CA GLY A 43 -17.45 13.40 -6.00
C GLY A 43 -16.03 13.13 -6.50
N SER A 44 -15.32 12.14 -5.96
CA SER A 44 -13.96 11.78 -6.43
C SER A 44 -13.93 11.36 -7.89
N ALA A 45 -14.91 10.58 -8.35
CA ALA A 45 -15.03 10.17 -9.76
C ALA A 45 -15.18 11.37 -10.69
N GLU A 46 -15.98 12.37 -10.31
CA GLU A 46 -16.20 13.59 -11.06
C GLU A 46 -14.93 14.44 -11.15
N LEU A 47 -14.22 14.55 -10.03
CA LEU A 47 -12.92 15.23 -9.99
C LEU A 47 -11.92 14.55 -10.92
N ALA A 48 -11.78 13.22 -10.85
CA ALA A 48 -10.86 12.45 -11.69
C ALA A 48 -11.19 12.60 -13.19
N ARG A 49 -12.49 12.65 -13.55
CA ARG A 49 -12.93 12.84 -14.94
C ARG A 49 -12.55 14.22 -15.45
N ARG A 50 -12.80 15.29 -14.66
CA ARG A 50 -12.39 16.65 -15.03
C ARG A 50 -10.88 16.77 -15.23
N TRP A 51 -10.09 16.15 -14.35
CA TRP A 51 -8.63 16.14 -14.51
C TRP A 51 -8.21 15.45 -15.80
N ALA A 52 -8.85 14.35 -16.18
CA ALA A 52 -8.59 13.66 -17.45
C ALA A 52 -8.97 14.50 -18.69
N GLU A 53 -9.96 15.39 -18.58
CA GLU A 53 -10.36 16.31 -19.63
C GLU A 53 -9.41 17.53 -19.75
N GLU A 54 -8.86 17.99 -18.62
CA GLU A 54 -8.06 19.21 -18.53
C GLU A 54 -6.54 18.97 -18.66
N HIS A 55 -6.07 17.73 -18.50
CA HIS A 55 -4.64 17.41 -18.46
C HIS A 55 -4.31 16.25 -19.41
N ASP A 56 -3.46 16.52 -20.38
CA ASP A 56 -2.94 15.48 -21.28
C ASP A 56 -2.20 14.39 -20.47
N GLY A 57 -2.39 13.13 -20.87
CA GLY A 57 -1.79 11.99 -20.19
C GLY A 57 -2.54 11.52 -18.96
N PHE A 58 -3.60 12.20 -18.53
CA PHE A 58 -4.47 11.72 -17.44
C PHE A 58 -5.69 10.99 -18.04
N ARG A 59 -6.10 9.93 -17.39
CA ARG A 59 -7.36 9.25 -17.68
C ARG A 59 -7.99 8.66 -16.42
N MET A 60 -9.31 8.56 -16.44
CA MET A 60 -10.09 7.89 -15.41
C MET A 60 -10.67 6.60 -15.98
N VAL A 61 -10.66 5.53 -15.20
CA VAL A 61 -11.30 4.25 -15.54
C VAL A 61 -12.26 3.84 -14.42
N ASP A 62 -13.38 3.26 -14.82
CA ASP A 62 -14.35 2.67 -13.90
C ASP A 62 -13.85 1.29 -13.44
N ALA A 63 -13.58 1.18 -12.16
CA ALA A 63 -13.16 -0.05 -11.49
C ALA A 63 -14.21 -0.57 -10.49
N ALA A 64 -15.47 -0.13 -10.60
CA ALA A 64 -16.55 -0.45 -9.65
C ALA A 64 -17.11 -1.88 -9.80
N ALA A 65 -16.77 -2.58 -10.89
CA ALA A 65 -17.27 -3.94 -11.15
C ALA A 65 -16.92 -4.92 -10.02
N ARG A 66 -15.78 -4.75 -9.38
CA ARG A 66 -15.39 -5.46 -8.16
C ARG A 66 -14.80 -4.50 -7.15
N ARG A 67 -15.30 -4.55 -5.92
CA ARG A 67 -14.85 -3.66 -4.85
C ARG A 67 -13.53 -4.15 -4.24
N GLY A 68 -12.65 -3.22 -3.94
CA GLY A 68 -11.40 -3.44 -3.22
C GLY A 68 -10.17 -2.83 -3.91
N PRO A 69 -9.10 -2.56 -3.15
CA PRO A 69 -7.91 -1.90 -3.67
C PRO A 69 -7.19 -2.74 -4.74
N SER A 70 -7.18 -4.07 -4.60
CA SER A 70 -6.60 -4.99 -5.59
C SER A 70 -7.29 -4.86 -6.94
N ALA A 71 -8.63 -4.90 -6.95
CA ALA A 71 -9.42 -4.79 -8.17
C ALA A 71 -9.23 -3.43 -8.85
N ALA A 72 -9.22 -2.35 -8.07
CA ALA A 72 -8.95 -1.02 -8.59
C ALA A 72 -7.53 -0.91 -9.21
N ARG A 73 -6.50 -1.42 -8.53
CA ARG A 73 -5.13 -1.42 -9.05
C ARG A 73 -5.01 -2.29 -10.31
N ASN A 74 -5.65 -3.45 -10.34
CA ASN A 74 -5.66 -4.31 -11.52
C ASN A 74 -6.37 -3.66 -12.71
N ALA A 75 -7.53 -3.04 -12.49
CA ALA A 75 -8.27 -2.31 -13.52
C ALA A 75 -7.43 -1.14 -14.07
N GLY A 76 -6.79 -0.37 -13.19
CA GLY A 76 -5.88 0.69 -13.58
C GLY A 76 -4.68 0.17 -14.38
N ALA A 77 -4.06 -0.93 -13.95
CA ALA A 77 -2.95 -1.57 -14.66
C ALA A 77 -3.39 -2.10 -16.03
N GLY A 78 -4.58 -2.69 -16.14
CA GLY A 78 -5.15 -3.17 -17.39
C GLY A 78 -5.43 -2.06 -18.41
N ALA A 79 -5.79 -0.87 -17.93
CA ALA A 79 -6.03 0.31 -18.79
C ALA A 79 -4.74 1.09 -19.11
N ALA A 80 -3.69 0.90 -18.35
CA ALA A 80 -2.42 1.60 -18.50
C ALA A 80 -1.68 1.14 -19.78
N SER A 81 -0.91 2.04 -20.40
CA SER A 81 -0.18 1.77 -21.66
C SER A 81 1.33 1.57 -21.43
N GLY A 82 1.85 1.94 -20.25
CA GLY A 82 3.29 1.88 -19.96
C GLY A 82 3.80 0.48 -19.68
N ASP A 83 5.07 0.24 -19.98
CA ASP A 83 5.81 -0.99 -19.66
C ASP A 83 6.25 -1.03 -18.20
N LEU A 84 6.18 0.10 -17.52
CA LEU A 84 6.45 0.27 -16.10
C LEU A 84 5.17 0.74 -15.42
N LEU A 85 4.80 0.10 -14.31
CA LEU A 85 3.63 0.42 -13.53
C LEU A 85 4.08 0.95 -12.17
N ALA A 86 3.57 2.10 -11.75
CA ALA A 86 3.84 2.69 -10.45
C ALA A 86 2.53 2.95 -9.70
N PHE A 87 2.39 2.42 -8.51
CA PHE A 87 1.18 2.51 -7.68
C PHE A 87 1.40 3.48 -6.52
N CYS A 88 0.45 4.38 -6.32
CA CYS A 88 0.37 5.26 -5.15
C CYS A 88 -1.09 5.41 -4.71
N ASP A 89 -1.31 5.73 -3.42
CA ASP A 89 -2.66 5.90 -2.90
C ASP A 89 -3.22 7.31 -3.19
N ALA A 90 -4.53 7.46 -3.25
CA ALA A 90 -5.22 8.72 -3.58
C ALA A 90 -5.18 9.76 -2.45
N ASP A 91 -4.90 9.35 -1.21
CA ASP A 91 -4.85 10.18 -0.02
C ASP A 91 -3.44 10.61 0.41
N ASP A 92 -2.43 10.26 -0.40
CA ASP A 92 -1.03 10.64 -0.22
C ASP A 92 -0.61 11.74 -1.22
N VAL A 93 0.66 12.14 -1.22
CA VAL A 93 1.22 13.10 -2.18
C VAL A 93 2.59 12.62 -2.65
N VAL A 94 2.73 12.38 -3.96
CA VAL A 94 4.03 12.00 -4.55
C VAL A 94 4.96 13.21 -4.64
N GLU A 95 6.26 13.06 -4.38
CA GLU A 95 7.24 14.12 -4.61
C GLU A 95 7.56 14.30 -6.10
N PRO A 96 8.06 15.49 -6.55
CA PRO A 96 8.26 15.80 -7.98
C PRO A 96 9.18 14.83 -8.72
N GLY A 97 10.10 14.14 -8.04
CA GLY A 97 11.01 13.14 -8.61
C GLY A 97 10.54 11.69 -8.50
N TRP A 98 9.33 11.43 -8.05
CA TRP A 98 8.84 10.08 -7.74
C TRP A 98 8.90 9.14 -8.95
N LEU A 99 8.35 9.56 -10.10
CA LEU A 99 8.39 8.74 -11.33
C LEU A 99 9.82 8.49 -11.81
N ALA A 100 10.66 9.51 -11.81
CA ALA A 100 12.07 9.37 -12.18
C ALA A 100 12.81 8.38 -11.28
N GLY A 101 12.56 8.43 -9.97
CA GLY A 101 13.09 7.47 -8.98
C GLY A 101 12.62 6.04 -9.24
N CYS A 102 11.35 5.84 -9.60
CA CYS A 102 10.82 4.54 -10.00
C CYS A 102 11.50 4.00 -11.26
N VAL A 103 11.61 4.82 -12.31
CA VAL A 103 12.27 4.45 -13.59
C VAL A 103 13.72 4.07 -13.36
N ALA A 104 14.47 4.89 -12.62
CA ALA A 104 15.88 4.63 -12.32
C ALA A 104 16.07 3.29 -11.59
N ALA A 105 15.23 2.96 -10.61
CA ALA A 105 15.32 1.70 -9.88
C ALA A 105 14.88 0.50 -10.75
N LEU A 106 13.84 0.66 -11.57
CA LEU A 106 13.38 -0.38 -12.50
C LEU A 106 14.36 -0.64 -13.65
N SER A 107 15.38 0.18 -13.86
CA SER A 107 16.44 -0.13 -14.84
C SER A 107 17.26 -1.37 -14.46
N HIS A 108 17.34 -1.70 -13.17
CA HIS A 108 18.15 -2.81 -12.64
C HIS A 108 17.38 -3.78 -11.73
N ALA A 109 16.07 -3.56 -11.54
CA ALA A 109 15.18 -4.45 -10.79
C ALA A 109 13.84 -4.61 -11.52
N ASP A 110 13.02 -5.53 -11.04
CA ASP A 110 11.71 -5.83 -11.63
C ASP A 110 10.56 -5.36 -10.75
N VAL A 111 10.79 -5.27 -9.42
CA VAL A 111 9.85 -4.75 -8.43
C VAL A 111 10.58 -3.85 -7.45
N VAL A 112 9.97 -2.72 -7.14
CA VAL A 112 10.59 -1.62 -6.39
C VAL A 112 9.65 -1.17 -5.28
N ALA A 113 10.18 -1.03 -4.07
CA ALA A 113 9.56 -0.28 -3.00
C ALA A 113 10.17 1.12 -2.94
N GLY A 114 9.37 2.17 -3.08
CA GLY A 114 9.82 3.54 -2.89
C GLY A 114 10.10 3.86 -1.42
N HIS A 115 10.08 5.14 -1.06
CA HIS A 115 10.23 5.63 0.30
C HIS A 115 9.02 6.46 0.73
N PHE A 116 8.73 6.51 2.02
CA PHE A 116 7.72 7.37 2.61
C PHE A 116 8.35 8.53 3.38
N ASP A 117 7.82 9.72 3.16
CA ASP A 117 7.94 10.85 4.06
C ASP A 117 6.69 10.90 4.97
N PHE A 118 6.89 10.71 6.28
CA PHE A 118 5.83 10.76 7.27
C PHE A 118 5.68 12.15 7.92
N TRP A 119 6.45 13.15 7.50
CA TRP A 119 6.56 14.44 8.18
C TRP A 119 5.79 15.55 7.48
N SER A 120 5.93 15.67 6.16
CA SER A 120 5.42 16.80 5.37
C SER A 120 3.91 17.00 5.48
N LEU A 121 3.12 15.91 5.52
CA LEU A 121 1.66 16.00 5.59
C LEU A 121 1.09 15.91 7.02
N ASN A 122 1.92 15.64 8.02
CA ASN A 122 1.45 15.36 9.38
C ASN A 122 1.94 16.38 10.43
N GLY A 123 2.52 17.50 9.98
CA GLY A 123 2.93 18.61 10.85
C GLY A 123 4.11 18.28 11.78
N GLY A 124 4.90 17.28 11.43
CA GLY A 124 6.09 16.87 12.17
C GLY A 124 7.35 17.64 11.76
N THR A 125 8.43 17.47 12.56
CA THR A 125 9.75 17.94 12.16
C THR A 125 10.28 17.08 11.01
N PRO A 126 10.78 17.67 9.91
CA PRO A 126 11.33 16.90 8.80
C PRO A 126 12.40 15.92 9.26
N GLY A 127 12.28 14.69 8.80
CA GLY A 127 13.19 13.59 9.06
C GLY A 127 13.53 12.83 7.77
N PRO A 128 14.42 11.83 7.82
CA PRO A 128 14.75 11.05 6.65
C PRO A 128 13.53 10.24 6.17
N SER A 129 13.37 10.13 4.85
CA SER A 129 12.39 9.22 4.25
C SER A 129 12.73 7.76 4.61
N MET A 130 11.70 6.94 4.75
CA MET A 130 11.83 5.53 5.14
C MET A 130 11.37 4.62 3.99
N ALA A 131 12.05 3.49 3.79
CA ALA A 131 11.65 2.54 2.76
C ALA A 131 10.18 2.11 2.92
N ALA A 132 9.41 2.23 1.86
CA ALA A 132 8.03 1.75 1.73
C ALA A 132 8.01 0.22 1.61
N ALA A 133 8.81 -0.46 2.43
CA ALA A 133 9.01 -1.89 2.43
C ALA A 133 8.80 -2.48 3.82
N THR A 134 8.29 -3.69 3.84
CA THR A 134 8.11 -4.47 5.08
C THR A 134 8.71 -5.85 4.93
N ARG A 135 9.09 -6.46 6.05
CA ARG A 135 9.44 -7.88 6.10
C ARG A 135 8.57 -8.55 7.14
N GLN A 136 7.58 -9.27 6.70
CA GLN A 136 6.67 -9.99 7.56
C GLN A 136 6.97 -11.49 7.58
N LEU A 137 6.57 -12.17 8.64
CA LEU A 137 6.69 -13.62 8.80
C LEU A 137 8.13 -14.15 8.67
N GLY A 138 9.16 -13.30 8.90
CA GLY A 138 10.55 -13.66 8.70
C GLY A 138 10.84 -14.16 7.27
N PHE A 139 10.04 -13.70 6.31
CA PHE A 139 10.10 -14.16 4.91
C PHE A 139 10.75 -13.10 4.00
N LEU A 140 10.36 -13.02 2.74
CA LEU A 140 10.92 -12.08 1.77
C LEU A 140 10.52 -10.64 2.08
N PRO A 141 11.29 -9.62 1.65
CA PRO A 141 10.83 -8.24 1.70
C PRO A 141 9.61 -8.05 0.80
N ALA A 142 8.80 -7.04 1.07
CA ALA A 142 7.66 -6.69 0.27
C ALA A 142 7.50 -5.17 0.19
N ALA A 143 7.16 -4.65 -0.99
CA ALA A 143 6.77 -3.26 -1.18
C ALA A 143 5.34 -3.05 -0.68
N LEU A 144 5.06 -1.85 -0.16
CA LEU A 144 3.72 -1.44 0.23
C LEU A 144 3.02 -0.79 -0.97
N GLY A 145 1.77 -1.17 -1.21
CA GLY A 145 1.00 -0.78 -2.39
C GLY A 145 0.80 0.73 -2.58
N ALA A 146 0.99 1.50 -1.52
CA ALA A 146 0.97 2.96 -1.57
C ALA A 146 2.25 3.59 -2.18
N ASN A 147 3.31 2.80 -2.41
CA ASN A 147 4.52 3.24 -3.12
C ASN A 147 5.29 2.03 -3.66
N LEU A 148 4.71 1.40 -4.66
CA LEU A 148 5.24 0.21 -5.33
C LEU A 148 5.36 0.47 -6.83
N ALA A 149 6.49 0.11 -7.42
CA ALA A 149 6.62 0.09 -8.88
C ALA A 149 7.09 -1.28 -9.37
N VAL A 150 6.65 -1.68 -10.57
CA VAL A 150 6.91 -3.00 -11.12
C VAL A 150 6.95 -2.95 -12.65
N ARG A 151 7.76 -3.80 -13.27
CA ARG A 151 7.69 -4.02 -14.72
C ARG A 151 6.36 -4.69 -15.10
N ARG A 152 5.68 -4.20 -16.11
CA ARG A 152 4.42 -4.80 -16.59
C ARG A 152 4.58 -6.30 -16.86
N SER A 153 5.64 -6.71 -17.56
CA SER A 153 5.89 -8.12 -17.86
C SER A 153 6.00 -9.00 -16.61
N ALA A 154 6.59 -8.47 -15.53
CA ALA A 154 6.66 -9.17 -14.24
C ALA A 154 5.28 -9.22 -13.55
N PHE A 155 4.55 -8.10 -13.56
CA PHE A 155 3.20 -7.99 -13.02
C PHE A 155 2.24 -8.99 -13.69
N ASP A 156 2.23 -9.02 -15.02
CA ASP A 156 1.38 -9.90 -15.81
C ASP A 156 1.77 -11.38 -15.64
N ALA A 157 3.07 -11.68 -15.55
CA ALA A 157 3.57 -13.06 -15.34
C ALA A 157 3.07 -13.71 -14.05
N VAL A 158 2.74 -12.90 -13.02
CA VAL A 158 2.19 -13.42 -11.77
C VAL A 158 0.69 -13.17 -11.62
N GLY A 159 0.03 -12.59 -12.64
CA GLY A 159 -1.41 -12.35 -12.67
C GLY A 159 -1.88 -11.15 -11.83
N GLY A 160 -1.02 -10.15 -11.60
CA GLY A 160 -1.38 -8.93 -10.89
C GLY A 160 -1.64 -9.12 -9.39
N PHE A 161 -2.41 -8.20 -8.80
CA PHE A 161 -2.86 -8.32 -7.41
C PHE A 161 -3.92 -9.41 -7.25
N ASP A 162 -3.85 -10.18 -6.16
CA ASP A 162 -4.89 -11.15 -5.82
C ASP A 162 -6.11 -10.41 -5.22
N GLU A 163 -7.22 -10.43 -5.94
CA GLU A 163 -8.44 -9.74 -5.58
C GLU A 163 -9.27 -10.43 -4.48
N GLU A 164 -8.90 -11.65 -4.11
CA GLU A 164 -9.49 -12.33 -2.95
C GLU A 164 -8.87 -11.84 -1.62
N LEU A 165 -7.69 -11.21 -1.67
CA LEU A 165 -7.07 -10.63 -0.51
C LEU A 165 -7.60 -9.22 -0.26
N THR A 166 -8.27 -9.03 0.88
CA THR A 166 -8.76 -7.72 1.31
C THR A 166 -7.69 -6.85 1.94
N THR A 167 -6.56 -7.43 2.34
CA THR A 167 -5.41 -6.74 2.96
C THR A 167 -4.17 -7.62 2.81
N GLY A 168 -3.01 -7.01 2.57
CA GLY A 168 -1.74 -7.71 2.36
C GLY A 168 -1.56 -8.22 0.94
N GLU A 169 -2.36 -7.73 0.01
CA GLU A 169 -2.30 -8.00 -1.42
C GLU A 169 -0.97 -7.55 -2.04
N ASP A 170 -0.40 -6.48 -1.52
CA ASP A 170 0.89 -5.91 -1.91
C ASP A 170 2.07 -6.79 -1.43
N ILE A 171 1.96 -7.35 -0.24
CA ILE A 171 2.91 -8.30 0.32
C ILE A 171 2.86 -9.60 -0.50
N ASP A 172 1.66 -10.10 -0.78
CA ASP A 172 1.45 -11.29 -1.60
C ASP A 172 2.03 -11.11 -3.01
N LEU A 173 1.72 -10.00 -3.69
CA LEU A 173 2.26 -9.68 -5.01
C LEU A 173 3.80 -9.65 -4.98
N SER A 174 4.38 -8.94 -4.02
CA SER A 174 5.84 -8.83 -3.88
C SER A 174 6.51 -10.20 -3.67
N TRP A 175 5.88 -11.08 -2.91
CA TRP A 175 6.41 -12.42 -2.68
C TRP A 175 6.22 -13.34 -3.88
N ARG A 176 5.08 -13.27 -4.60
CA ARG A 176 4.89 -14.02 -5.85
C ARG A 176 5.91 -13.63 -6.90
N LEU A 177 6.18 -12.34 -7.07
CA LEU A 177 7.22 -11.83 -7.97
C LEU A 177 8.60 -12.41 -7.63
N GLN A 178 9.03 -12.32 -6.38
CA GLN A 178 10.35 -12.82 -5.97
C GLN A 178 10.45 -14.35 -6.06
N LEU A 179 9.38 -15.07 -5.75
CA LEU A 179 9.32 -16.53 -5.91
C LEU A 179 9.32 -16.97 -7.38
N ALA A 180 8.90 -16.11 -8.29
CA ALA A 180 9.00 -16.30 -9.74
C ALA A 180 10.38 -15.88 -10.30
N GLY A 181 11.32 -15.43 -9.44
CA GLY A 181 12.69 -15.08 -9.81
C GLY A 181 12.90 -13.59 -10.15
N PHE A 182 11.89 -12.74 -10.03
CA PHE A 182 12.01 -11.31 -10.27
C PHE A 182 12.78 -10.60 -9.14
N ARG A 183 13.59 -9.62 -9.52
CA ARG A 183 14.48 -8.90 -8.59
C ARG A 183 13.75 -7.78 -7.87
N PHE A 184 13.83 -7.80 -6.55
CA PHE A 184 13.29 -6.76 -5.67
C PHE A 184 14.39 -5.77 -5.25
N THR A 185 14.07 -4.46 -5.22
CA THR A 185 14.93 -3.42 -4.65
C THR A 185 14.12 -2.31 -3.97
N THR A 186 14.81 -1.36 -3.33
CA THR A 186 14.22 -0.12 -2.83
C THR A 186 14.70 1.07 -3.64
N ALA A 187 13.88 2.12 -3.75
CA ALA A 187 14.19 3.35 -4.47
C ALA A 187 14.09 4.57 -3.53
N PRO A 188 15.19 5.01 -2.90
CA PRO A 188 15.17 6.19 -2.05
C PRO A 188 14.75 7.49 -2.75
N GLY A 189 14.93 7.56 -4.09
CA GLY A 189 14.51 8.70 -4.91
C GLY A 189 13.02 8.67 -5.31
N ALA A 190 12.29 7.58 -5.04
CA ALA A 190 10.86 7.49 -5.28
C ALA A 190 10.09 7.77 -3.98
N VAL A 191 9.89 9.04 -3.64
CA VAL A 191 9.34 9.44 -2.35
C VAL A 191 7.86 9.80 -2.47
N VAL A 192 7.06 9.30 -1.52
CA VAL A 192 5.65 9.64 -1.32
C VAL A 192 5.48 10.21 0.09
N ALA A 193 4.95 11.41 0.20
CA ALA A 193 4.51 11.99 1.47
C ALA A 193 3.24 11.25 1.91
N LYS A 194 3.35 10.52 3.02
CA LYS A 194 2.28 9.66 3.55
C LYS A 194 1.40 10.41 4.52
N ARG A 195 0.10 10.41 4.26
CA ARG A 195 -0.89 10.97 5.19
C ARG A 195 -1.25 9.95 6.26
N GLU A 196 -1.11 10.33 7.53
CA GLU A 196 -1.49 9.48 8.64
C GLU A 196 -2.95 9.68 9.03
N ARG A 197 -3.62 8.58 9.35
CA ARG A 197 -4.97 8.61 9.92
C ARG A 197 -4.90 8.99 11.39
N THR A 198 -5.68 10.00 11.78
CA THR A 198 -5.67 10.53 13.15
C THR A 198 -6.90 10.13 13.96
N ARG A 199 -8.02 9.79 13.30
CA ARG A 199 -9.24 9.40 13.99
C ARG A 199 -9.11 8.00 14.58
N PHE A 200 -9.40 7.88 15.88
CA PHE A 200 -9.25 6.62 16.62
C PHE A 200 -9.92 5.41 15.93
N GLY A 201 -11.17 5.58 15.46
CA GLY A 201 -11.91 4.52 14.76
C GLY A 201 -11.24 4.04 13.49
N GLU A 202 -10.67 4.96 12.70
CA GLU A 202 -9.94 4.65 11.47
C GLU A 202 -8.62 3.92 11.78
N VAL A 203 -7.87 4.40 12.76
CA VAL A 203 -6.63 3.75 13.22
C VAL A 203 -6.90 2.34 13.71
N PHE A 204 -7.97 2.17 14.51
CA PHE A 204 -8.34 0.87 15.05
C PHE A 204 -8.79 -0.10 13.94
N SER A 205 -9.69 0.34 13.06
CA SER A 205 -10.21 -0.50 11.96
C SER A 205 -9.11 -0.92 10.99
N THR A 206 -8.20 0.00 10.64
CA THR A 206 -7.06 -0.26 9.78
C THR A 206 -6.07 -1.24 10.43
N ALA A 207 -5.72 -1.02 11.70
CA ALA A 207 -4.83 -1.93 12.43
C ALA A 207 -5.42 -3.34 12.56
N ARG A 208 -6.74 -3.46 12.77
CA ARG A 208 -7.46 -4.73 12.80
C ARG A 208 -7.43 -5.42 11.44
N ALA A 209 -7.64 -4.68 10.35
CA ALA A 209 -7.54 -5.21 8.98
C ALA A 209 -6.13 -5.74 8.70
N TYR A 210 -5.08 -5.00 9.04
CA TYR A 210 -3.70 -5.46 8.94
C TYR A 210 -3.42 -6.70 9.81
N GLY A 211 -4.08 -6.84 10.95
CA GLY A 211 -4.01 -8.05 11.76
C GLY A 211 -4.49 -9.29 11.02
N ARG A 212 -5.57 -9.17 10.23
CA ARG A 212 -6.18 -10.29 9.49
C ARG A 212 -5.31 -10.84 8.37
N CYS A 213 -4.45 -10.04 7.74
CA CYS A 213 -3.63 -10.51 6.63
C CYS A 213 -2.57 -11.51 7.06
N GLY A 214 -2.04 -11.42 8.27
CA GLY A 214 -1.00 -12.30 8.78
C GLY A 214 -1.33 -13.80 8.69
N PRO A 215 -2.49 -14.26 9.22
CA PRO A 215 -2.94 -15.65 9.10
C PRO A 215 -3.08 -16.13 7.65
N ALA A 216 -3.66 -15.32 6.76
CA ALA A 216 -3.86 -15.66 5.35
C ALA A 216 -2.51 -15.84 4.64
N LEU A 217 -1.60 -14.87 4.79
CA LEU A 217 -0.26 -14.96 4.25
C LEU A 217 0.53 -16.13 4.83
N PHE A 218 0.43 -16.37 6.14
CA PHE A 218 1.09 -17.53 6.76
C PHE A 218 0.57 -18.85 6.19
N ARG A 219 -0.75 -19.02 6.08
CA ARG A 219 -1.34 -20.23 5.50
C ARG A 219 -0.82 -20.49 4.09
N ARG A 220 -0.73 -19.44 3.27
CA ARG A 220 -0.31 -19.51 1.85
C ARG A 220 1.18 -19.81 1.70
N TYR A 221 2.04 -19.23 2.55
CA TYR A 221 3.49 -19.27 2.37
C TYR A 221 4.28 -20.09 3.41
N ARG A 222 3.64 -20.74 4.39
CA ARG A 222 4.32 -21.57 5.41
C ARG A 222 5.16 -22.69 4.81
N SER A 223 4.69 -23.35 3.75
CA SER A 223 5.42 -24.40 3.04
C SER A 223 6.62 -23.86 2.26
N ARG A 224 6.67 -22.53 2.03
CA ARG A 224 7.76 -21.85 1.32
C ARG A 224 8.74 -21.13 2.26
N GLY A 225 8.57 -21.28 3.58
CA GLY A 225 9.50 -20.75 4.57
C GLY A 225 9.00 -19.56 5.40
N ALA A 226 7.77 -19.11 5.22
CA ALA A 226 7.17 -18.09 6.09
C ALA A 226 6.96 -18.64 7.51
N ARG A 227 7.34 -17.86 8.54
CA ARG A 227 7.36 -18.31 9.94
C ARG A 227 6.55 -17.37 10.83
N ARG A 228 5.87 -17.93 11.82
CA ARG A 228 5.19 -17.16 12.87
C ARG A 228 6.20 -16.69 13.92
N ASP A 229 6.08 -15.44 14.32
CA ASP A 229 6.77 -14.96 15.52
C ASP A 229 5.89 -15.20 16.76
N LEU A 230 5.93 -16.41 17.28
CA LEU A 230 5.18 -16.77 18.50
C LEU A 230 5.71 -16.03 19.72
N ARG A 231 7.04 -15.84 19.81
CA ARG A 231 7.64 -15.12 20.96
C ARG A 231 7.21 -13.66 20.99
N GLY A 232 7.22 -12.98 19.84
CA GLY A 232 6.71 -11.61 19.73
C GLY A 232 5.20 -11.52 19.98
N ALA A 233 4.44 -12.53 19.56
CA ALA A 233 3.01 -12.60 19.83
C ALA A 233 2.74 -12.70 21.36
N PHE A 234 3.36 -13.62 22.06
CA PHE A 234 3.19 -13.75 23.52
C PHE A 234 3.69 -12.53 24.27
N ARG A 235 4.81 -11.92 23.86
CA ARG A 235 5.27 -10.64 24.42
C ARG A 235 4.25 -9.52 24.25
N ALA A 236 3.60 -9.43 23.10
CA ALA A 236 2.59 -8.40 22.85
C ALA A 236 1.34 -8.62 23.74
N TRP A 237 0.89 -9.85 23.91
CA TRP A 237 -0.20 -10.17 24.84
C TRP A 237 0.18 -9.84 26.29
N GLY A 238 1.39 -10.23 26.73
CA GLY A 238 1.90 -9.89 28.06
C GLY A 238 1.99 -8.37 28.28
N TRP A 239 2.51 -7.63 27.28
CA TRP A 239 2.56 -6.18 27.34
C TRP A 239 1.15 -5.56 27.48
N MET A 240 0.16 -6.05 26.72
CA MET A 240 -1.20 -5.55 26.82
C MET A 240 -1.79 -5.72 28.23
N MET A 241 -1.52 -6.84 28.89
CA MET A 241 -1.97 -7.07 30.28
C MET A 241 -1.27 -6.14 31.26
N VAL A 242 0.04 -6.01 31.17
CA VAL A 242 0.84 -5.15 32.07
C VAL A 242 0.56 -3.66 31.84
N ALA A 243 0.22 -3.27 30.61
CA ALA A 243 -0.07 -1.88 30.27
C ALA A 243 -1.49 -1.42 30.68
N LEU A 244 -2.39 -2.31 31.07
CA LEU A 244 -3.78 -1.94 31.48
C LEU A 244 -3.84 -0.79 32.50
N PRO A 245 -3.06 -0.77 33.61
CA PRO A 245 -3.10 0.33 34.56
C PRO A 245 -2.63 1.67 33.98
N THR A 246 -1.85 1.65 32.89
CA THR A 246 -1.31 2.87 32.25
C THR A 246 -2.29 3.52 31.29
N LEU A 247 -3.47 2.93 31.04
CA LEU A 247 -4.49 3.45 30.13
C LEU A 247 -5.17 4.74 30.62
N VAL A 248 -4.88 5.19 31.82
CA VAL A 248 -5.23 6.54 32.29
C VAL A 248 -4.53 7.64 31.44
N ARG A 249 -3.41 7.31 30.81
CA ARG A 249 -2.62 8.23 29.96
C ARG A 249 -3.07 8.13 28.51
N PRO A 250 -3.44 9.26 27.86
CA PRO A 250 -3.94 9.25 26.47
C PRO A 250 -2.94 8.67 25.45
N ASP A 251 -1.65 8.98 25.59
CA ASP A 251 -0.57 8.47 24.73
C ASP A 251 -0.47 6.93 24.76
N ARG A 252 -0.67 6.34 25.93
CA ARG A 252 -0.66 4.88 26.10
C ARG A 252 -1.90 4.20 25.54
N ARG A 253 -3.06 4.87 25.60
CA ARG A 253 -4.32 4.35 25.03
C ARG A 253 -4.21 4.08 23.53
N ALA A 254 -3.64 5.01 22.77
CA ALA A 254 -3.49 4.86 21.32
C ALA A 254 -2.61 3.66 20.95
N ALA A 255 -1.44 3.53 21.58
CA ALA A 255 -0.52 2.41 21.36
C ALA A 255 -1.15 1.07 21.76
N TRP A 256 -1.83 1.03 22.92
CA TRP A 256 -2.51 -0.16 23.40
C TRP A 256 -3.64 -0.58 22.44
N ALA A 257 -4.50 0.37 22.07
CA ALA A 257 -5.63 0.11 21.17
C ALA A 257 -5.19 -0.38 19.78
N ARG A 258 -4.11 0.20 19.24
CA ARG A 258 -3.52 -0.26 17.98
C ARG A 258 -3.01 -1.71 18.11
N THR A 259 -2.31 -2.04 19.19
CA THR A 259 -1.85 -3.40 19.44
C THR A 259 -3.01 -4.38 19.61
N ALA A 260 -4.04 -3.99 20.40
CA ALA A 260 -5.24 -4.79 20.60
C ALA A 260 -5.98 -5.05 19.27
N ALA A 261 -6.12 -4.02 18.43
CA ALA A 261 -6.75 -4.13 17.11
C ALA A 261 -6.02 -5.14 16.21
N VAL A 262 -4.67 -5.08 16.16
CA VAL A 262 -3.86 -6.06 15.41
C VAL A 262 -4.07 -7.47 15.94
N ARG A 263 -4.06 -7.66 17.28
CA ARG A 263 -4.26 -8.99 17.89
C ARG A 263 -5.65 -9.53 17.60
N LEU A 264 -6.68 -8.69 17.73
CA LEU A 264 -8.06 -9.06 17.40
C LEU A 264 -8.18 -9.48 15.92
N GLY A 265 -7.60 -8.70 15.02
CA GLY A 265 -7.57 -9.06 13.59
C GLY A 265 -6.86 -10.39 13.34
N ARG A 266 -5.76 -10.69 14.04
CA ARG A 266 -5.07 -11.98 13.93
C ARG A 266 -5.92 -13.14 14.43
N LEU A 267 -6.64 -12.98 15.53
CA LEU A 267 -7.57 -14.01 16.01
C LEU A 267 -8.68 -14.28 15.01
N GLU A 268 -9.30 -13.23 14.47
CA GLU A 268 -10.33 -13.36 13.45
C GLU A 268 -9.81 -14.06 12.19
N GLY A 269 -8.66 -13.61 11.66
CA GLY A 269 -8.02 -14.25 10.53
C GLY A 269 -7.62 -15.70 10.83
N SER A 270 -7.19 -16.01 12.06
CA SER A 270 -6.87 -17.39 12.48
C SER A 270 -8.09 -18.29 12.40
N CYS A 271 -9.27 -17.80 12.79
CA CYS A 271 -10.51 -18.56 12.69
C CYS A 271 -10.90 -18.79 11.22
N VAL A 272 -10.84 -17.74 10.40
CA VAL A 272 -11.19 -17.82 8.96
C VAL A 272 -10.25 -18.77 8.24
N GLU A 273 -8.95 -18.62 8.44
CA GLU A 273 -7.91 -19.39 7.76
C GLU A 273 -7.66 -20.75 8.38
N ARG A 274 -8.31 -21.07 9.51
CA ARG A 274 -8.11 -22.32 10.27
C ARG A 274 -6.63 -22.59 10.59
N VAL A 275 -5.92 -21.55 11.02
CA VAL A 275 -4.52 -21.62 11.44
C VAL A 275 -4.33 -20.93 12.77
N PHE A 276 -3.50 -21.46 13.65
CA PHE A 276 -3.15 -20.77 14.90
C PHE A 276 -2.12 -19.67 14.62
N PHE A 277 -2.56 -18.40 14.77
CA PHE A 277 -1.71 -17.23 14.51
C PHE A 277 -2.01 -16.12 15.55
N PRO A 278 -1.46 -16.18 16.78
CA PRO A 278 -1.80 -15.32 17.90
C PRO A 278 -1.28 -13.88 17.77
#